data_cf1a230ce1251a3acad078bc8ef46cbb
#
_entry.id   cf1a230ce1251a3acad078bc8ef46cbb
#
_cell.length_a   1.000
_cell.length_b   1.000
_cell.length_c   1.000
_cell.angle_alpha   90.00
_cell.angle_beta   90.00
_cell.angle_gamma   90.00
#
_symmetry.space_group_name_H-M   'P 1'
#
loop_
_entity.id
_entity.type
_entity.pdbx_description
1 polymer ?
#
loop_
_entity_poly.entity_id
_entity_poly.type
_entity_poly.pdbx_seq_one_letter_code
_entity_poly.pdbx_strand_id
1 'polypeptide(L)'
;VSTGHGEVPNAQALNSCPSVDVWGMNVYRWLSPDSAIDELAAQTNKAMYISEAGADSFNSNSNSENQAQQAQATEIILNAIIEKSDLCIGVTLFEFCDEWWKAGNPNQQDIGGFPNAIPYDNYANEEYWGIVTRDREPKQSYYVVKDIYESTSLSINDNNLHISIYPNPVSDGFINLVNHSNEPLDIEVFDLNGRKVISQKSVFDSIDVSVLSEGIYSLKLSRHGRSDIKKLIIK
;
A
#
# COMPACT_ATOMS: atom_id res chain seq x y z
N VAL A 1 17.29 1.22 -6.07
CA VAL A 1 16.86 2.19 -7.12
C VAL A 1 15.60 1.66 -7.78
N SER A 2 14.58 2.50 -7.98
CA SER A 2 13.39 2.17 -8.75
C SER A 2 13.31 3.04 -10.02
N THR A 3 12.57 2.57 -11.02
CA THR A 3 12.30 3.32 -12.24
C THR A 3 10.90 2.99 -12.74
N GLY A 4 10.24 3.95 -13.40
CA GLY A 4 9.04 3.73 -14.20
C GLY A 4 9.42 3.51 -15.67
N HIS A 5 8.78 2.55 -16.31
CA HIS A 5 8.96 2.22 -17.72
C HIS A 5 7.58 2.19 -18.40
N GLY A 6 7.49 2.74 -19.59
CA GLY A 6 6.28 2.64 -20.41
C GLY A 6 6.07 1.20 -20.86
N GLU A 7 5.08 0.51 -20.31
CA GLU A 7 4.83 -0.93 -20.50
C GLU A 7 5.90 -1.84 -19.87
N VAL A 8 5.91 -3.11 -20.24
CA VAL A 8 6.88 -4.10 -19.74
C VAL A 8 8.26 -3.84 -20.33
N PRO A 9 9.30 -3.68 -19.50
CA PRO A 9 10.67 -3.54 -20.01
C PRO A 9 11.09 -4.80 -20.75
N ASN A 10 11.66 -4.62 -21.93
CA ASN A 10 12.21 -5.74 -22.69
C ASN A 10 13.57 -6.21 -22.15
N ALA A 11 14.04 -7.35 -22.63
CA ALA A 11 15.32 -7.93 -22.20
C ALA A 11 16.52 -6.98 -22.37
N GLN A 12 16.50 -6.10 -23.38
CA GLN A 12 17.56 -5.10 -23.58
C GLN A 12 17.56 -4.05 -22.47
N ALA A 13 16.38 -3.52 -22.08
CA ALA A 13 16.24 -2.57 -20.98
C ALA A 13 16.69 -3.20 -19.65
N LEU A 14 16.24 -4.43 -19.37
CA LEU A 14 16.62 -5.17 -18.16
C LEU A 14 18.14 -5.38 -18.07
N ASN A 15 18.79 -5.76 -19.16
CA ASN A 15 20.23 -5.99 -19.21
C ASN A 15 21.05 -4.69 -19.15
N SER A 16 20.53 -3.58 -19.69
CA SER A 16 21.21 -2.28 -19.71
C SER A 16 21.12 -1.54 -18.39
N CYS A 17 20.20 -1.92 -17.50
CA CYS A 17 19.94 -1.26 -16.22
C CYS A 17 20.11 -2.23 -15.02
N PRO A 18 21.26 -2.86 -14.81
CA PRO A 18 21.46 -3.86 -13.76
C PRO A 18 21.30 -3.29 -12.33
N SER A 19 21.51 -1.99 -12.15
CA SER A 19 21.39 -1.29 -10.88
C SER A 19 19.95 -0.95 -10.47
N VAL A 20 18.95 -1.23 -11.31
CA VAL A 20 17.54 -1.09 -10.93
C VAL A 20 17.15 -2.25 -10.03
N ASP A 21 16.66 -1.96 -8.84
CA ASP A 21 16.23 -2.95 -7.84
C ASP A 21 14.73 -3.25 -7.98
N VAL A 22 13.93 -2.23 -8.31
CA VAL A 22 12.47 -2.33 -8.43
C VAL A 22 12.03 -1.72 -9.76
N TRP A 23 11.34 -2.51 -10.58
CA TRP A 23 10.80 -2.05 -11.86
C TRP A 23 9.37 -1.54 -11.69
N GLY A 24 9.12 -0.29 -12.04
CA GLY A 24 7.80 0.29 -12.24
C GLY A 24 7.36 0.17 -13.69
N MET A 25 6.11 -0.15 -13.93
CA MET A 25 5.52 -0.25 -15.26
C MET A 25 4.30 0.66 -15.37
N ASN A 26 4.21 1.49 -16.40
CA ASN A 26 3.01 2.24 -16.75
C ASN A 26 2.16 1.35 -17.68
N VAL A 27 1.12 0.72 -17.10
CA VAL A 27 0.37 -0.33 -17.78
C VAL A 27 -1.06 0.13 -18.07
N TYR A 28 -1.35 0.26 -19.35
CA TYR A 28 -2.67 0.62 -19.85
C TYR A 28 -3.24 -0.50 -20.74
N ARG A 29 -3.08 -1.77 -20.27
CA ARG A 29 -3.61 -2.97 -20.92
C ARG A 29 -5.07 -3.20 -20.57
N TRP A 30 -5.81 -2.11 -20.45
CA TRP A 30 -7.22 -2.14 -20.20
C TRP A 30 -7.57 -2.81 -18.87
N LEU A 31 -8.37 -3.86 -18.87
CA LEU A 31 -8.82 -4.58 -17.67
C LEU A 31 -7.90 -5.75 -17.29
N SER A 32 -6.73 -5.88 -17.93
CA SER A 32 -5.79 -6.99 -17.71
C SER A 32 -4.35 -6.51 -17.43
N PRO A 33 -4.14 -5.65 -16.42
CA PRO A 33 -2.79 -5.20 -16.06
C PRO A 33 -1.93 -6.35 -15.48
N ASP A 34 -2.55 -7.39 -14.94
CA ASP A 34 -1.96 -8.63 -14.48
C ASP A 34 -1.12 -9.32 -15.54
N SER A 35 -1.51 -9.25 -16.80
CA SER A 35 -0.75 -9.82 -17.93
C SER A 35 0.65 -9.21 -18.07
N ALA A 36 0.81 -7.92 -17.72
CA ALA A 36 2.12 -7.26 -17.73
C ALA A 36 2.99 -7.74 -16.54
N ILE A 37 2.38 -8.02 -15.40
CA ILE A 37 3.05 -8.58 -14.22
C ILE A 37 3.62 -9.96 -14.57
N ASP A 38 2.81 -10.84 -15.15
CA ASP A 38 3.24 -12.18 -15.57
C ASP A 38 4.34 -12.12 -16.63
N GLU A 39 4.24 -11.20 -17.59
CA GLU A 39 5.24 -11.01 -18.64
C GLU A 39 6.60 -10.55 -18.07
N LEU A 40 6.60 -9.64 -17.11
CA LEU A 40 7.85 -9.21 -16.46
C LEU A 40 8.42 -10.29 -15.54
N ALA A 41 7.58 -10.97 -14.79
CA ALA A 41 8.00 -12.06 -13.89
C ALA A 41 8.67 -13.23 -14.66
N ALA A 42 8.27 -13.46 -15.91
CA ALA A 42 8.92 -14.44 -16.78
C ALA A 42 10.34 -14.03 -17.22
N GLN A 43 10.72 -12.74 -17.11
CA GLN A 43 12.01 -12.20 -17.58
C GLN A 43 12.97 -11.88 -16.44
N THR A 44 12.50 -11.64 -15.21
CA THR A 44 13.33 -11.23 -14.08
C THR A 44 12.71 -11.61 -12.74
N ASN A 45 13.57 -11.84 -11.73
CA ASN A 45 13.17 -12.05 -10.34
C ASN A 45 13.23 -10.75 -9.51
N LYS A 46 13.44 -9.59 -10.14
CA LYS A 46 13.45 -8.31 -9.44
C LYS A 46 12.04 -7.92 -9.00
N ALA A 47 11.96 -7.21 -7.88
CA ALA A 47 10.70 -6.65 -7.42
C ALA A 47 10.09 -5.70 -8.48
N MET A 48 8.76 -5.66 -8.56
CA MET A 48 8.04 -4.84 -9.52
C MET A 48 6.78 -4.22 -8.92
N TYR A 49 6.34 -3.12 -9.49
CA TYR A 49 5.06 -2.49 -9.17
C TYR A 49 4.45 -1.87 -10.44
N ILE A 50 3.17 -1.62 -10.42
CA ILE A 50 2.51 -0.84 -11.47
C ILE A 50 2.64 0.64 -11.09
N SER A 51 3.47 1.39 -11.81
CA SER A 51 3.70 2.80 -11.56
C SER A 51 2.60 3.71 -12.11
N GLU A 52 1.86 3.23 -13.10
CA GLU A 52 0.62 3.86 -13.57
C GLU A 52 -0.34 2.81 -14.10
N ALA A 53 -1.59 2.88 -13.65
CA ALA A 53 -2.75 2.22 -14.25
C ALA A 53 -4.01 3.02 -13.91
N GLY A 54 -4.99 3.00 -14.77
CA GLY A 54 -6.23 3.73 -14.56
C GLY A 54 -7.17 3.69 -15.75
N ALA A 55 -8.26 4.42 -15.65
CA ALA A 55 -9.22 4.65 -16.72
C ALA A 55 -9.80 6.06 -16.58
N ASP A 56 -10.09 6.71 -17.68
CA ASP A 56 -10.80 7.98 -17.65
C ASP A 56 -12.32 7.80 -17.44
N SER A 57 -13.00 8.88 -17.11
CA SER A 57 -14.44 8.88 -16.89
C SER A 57 -15.25 9.38 -18.08
N PHE A 58 -14.62 9.89 -19.13
CA PHE A 58 -15.36 10.38 -20.29
C PHE A 58 -15.55 9.27 -21.31
N ASN A 59 -16.76 9.15 -21.84
CA ASN A 59 -17.06 8.19 -22.90
C ASN A 59 -17.32 8.93 -24.22
N SER A 60 -16.35 8.86 -25.12
CA SER A 60 -16.39 9.54 -26.42
C SER A 60 -17.49 9.01 -27.34
N ASN A 61 -17.94 7.76 -27.16
CA ASN A 61 -19.05 7.20 -27.94
C ASN A 61 -20.41 7.83 -27.55
N SER A 62 -20.61 8.13 -26.28
CA SER A 62 -21.83 8.81 -25.78
C SER A 62 -21.64 10.33 -25.67
N ASN A 63 -20.41 10.83 -25.85
CA ASN A 63 -20.01 12.22 -25.67
C ASN A 63 -20.45 12.77 -24.30
N SER A 64 -20.18 12.01 -23.25
CA SER A 64 -20.56 12.37 -21.87
C SER A 64 -19.67 11.70 -20.83
N GLU A 65 -19.51 12.33 -19.70
CA GLU A 65 -18.86 11.70 -18.55
C GLU A 65 -19.71 10.54 -18.03
N ASN A 66 -19.05 9.42 -17.72
CA ASN A 66 -19.64 8.22 -17.14
C ASN A 66 -18.76 7.70 -16.00
N GLN A 67 -18.95 8.30 -14.82
CA GLN A 67 -18.19 7.92 -13.62
C GLN A 67 -18.42 6.47 -13.18
N ALA A 68 -19.59 5.88 -13.52
CA ALA A 68 -19.86 4.48 -13.20
C ALA A 68 -18.97 3.53 -14.02
N GLN A 69 -18.69 3.84 -15.29
CA GLN A 69 -17.76 3.08 -16.12
C GLN A 69 -16.33 3.20 -15.61
N GLN A 70 -15.89 4.40 -15.23
CA GLN A 70 -14.58 4.60 -14.61
C GLN A 70 -14.45 3.80 -13.30
N ALA A 71 -15.46 3.85 -12.44
CA ALA A 71 -15.49 3.11 -11.19
C ALA A 71 -15.36 1.59 -11.41
N GLN A 72 -16.15 1.04 -12.34
CA GLN A 72 -16.07 -0.37 -12.72
C GLN A 72 -14.70 -0.76 -13.28
N ALA A 73 -14.13 0.05 -14.17
CA ALA A 73 -12.79 -0.20 -14.71
C ALA A 73 -11.73 -0.17 -13.59
N THR A 74 -11.79 0.82 -12.70
CA THR A 74 -10.88 0.96 -11.56
C THR A 74 -10.95 -0.26 -10.64
N GLU A 75 -12.15 -0.75 -10.36
CA GLU A 75 -12.34 -1.96 -9.54
C GLU A 75 -11.68 -3.19 -10.18
N ILE A 76 -11.91 -3.41 -11.46
CA ILE A 76 -11.36 -4.56 -12.19
C ILE A 76 -9.83 -4.46 -12.25
N ILE A 77 -9.27 -3.29 -12.58
CA ILE A 77 -7.82 -3.04 -12.65
C ILE A 77 -7.17 -3.31 -11.30
N LEU A 78 -7.70 -2.76 -10.21
CA LEU A 78 -7.13 -2.93 -8.88
C LEU A 78 -7.18 -4.39 -8.43
N ASN A 79 -8.31 -5.07 -8.60
CA ASN A 79 -8.44 -6.47 -8.21
C ASN A 79 -7.50 -7.37 -9.01
N ALA A 80 -7.34 -7.15 -10.32
CA ALA A 80 -6.39 -7.90 -11.13
C ALA A 80 -4.93 -7.74 -10.64
N ILE A 81 -4.53 -6.55 -10.17
CA ILE A 81 -3.20 -6.32 -9.61
C ILE A 81 -3.07 -6.96 -8.21
N ILE A 82 -4.10 -6.85 -7.37
CA ILE A 82 -4.11 -7.42 -6.02
C ILE A 82 -3.99 -8.94 -6.05
N GLU A 83 -4.63 -9.60 -7.02
CA GLU A 83 -4.51 -11.05 -7.22
C GLU A 83 -3.07 -11.51 -7.54
N LYS A 84 -2.19 -10.58 -7.95
CA LYS A 84 -0.76 -10.80 -8.20
C LYS A 84 0.15 -10.25 -7.09
N SER A 85 -0.35 -10.10 -5.90
CA SER A 85 0.40 -9.50 -4.75
C SER A 85 1.63 -10.31 -4.30
N ASP A 86 1.77 -11.54 -4.74
CA ASP A 86 2.97 -12.37 -4.57
C ASP A 86 4.12 -11.94 -5.52
N LEU A 87 3.83 -11.29 -6.63
CA LEU A 87 4.78 -10.83 -7.64
C LEU A 87 4.91 -9.30 -7.70
N CYS A 88 3.80 -8.59 -7.51
CA CYS A 88 3.70 -7.15 -7.65
C CYS A 88 3.49 -6.49 -6.29
N ILE A 89 4.39 -5.58 -5.90
CA ILE A 89 4.39 -4.96 -4.56
C ILE A 89 3.40 -3.80 -4.40
N GLY A 90 2.75 -3.37 -5.47
CA GLY A 90 1.73 -2.32 -5.39
C GLY A 90 1.41 -1.65 -6.71
N VAL A 91 0.55 -0.65 -6.62
CA VAL A 91 0.08 0.16 -7.74
C VAL A 91 -0.03 1.64 -7.36
N THR A 92 0.30 2.52 -8.29
CA THR A 92 -0.06 3.94 -8.25
C THR A 92 -1.13 4.19 -9.31
N LEU A 93 -2.30 4.64 -8.87
CA LEU A 93 -3.37 4.95 -9.82
C LEU A 93 -3.09 6.26 -10.56
N PHE A 94 -3.32 6.25 -11.84
CA PHE A 94 -3.36 7.42 -12.69
C PHE A 94 -4.82 7.78 -12.98
N GLU A 95 -5.35 8.87 -12.32
CA GLU A 95 -4.63 9.77 -11.47
C GLU A 95 -5.49 10.25 -10.29
N PHE A 96 -4.93 11.06 -9.38
CA PHE A 96 -5.67 11.51 -8.20
C PHE A 96 -6.79 12.49 -8.55
N CYS A 97 -6.49 13.55 -9.34
CA CYS A 97 -7.50 14.54 -9.69
C CYS A 97 -7.46 14.90 -11.18
N ASP A 98 -8.60 15.32 -11.70
CA ASP A 98 -8.70 15.83 -13.06
C ASP A 98 -7.78 17.06 -13.26
N GLU A 99 -6.99 17.02 -14.33
CA GLU A 99 -5.95 18.01 -14.61
C GLU A 99 -6.25 18.78 -15.90
N TRP A 100 -7.01 19.86 -15.81
CA TRP A 100 -7.50 20.65 -16.95
C TRP A 100 -6.42 21.35 -17.78
N TRP A 101 -5.16 21.13 -17.50
CA TRP A 101 -4.04 21.65 -18.28
C TRP A 101 -3.53 20.69 -19.35
N LYS A 102 -4.00 19.46 -19.38
CA LYS A 102 -3.49 18.39 -20.24
C LYS A 102 -4.00 18.50 -21.68
N ALA A 103 -5.13 19.14 -21.89
CA ALA A 103 -5.69 19.39 -23.20
C ALA A 103 -6.27 20.79 -23.31
N GLY A 104 -6.35 21.35 -24.52
CA GLY A 104 -7.09 22.57 -24.83
C GLY A 104 -6.87 23.79 -23.92
N ASN A 105 -7.94 24.25 -23.28
CA ASN A 105 -7.96 25.46 -22.46
C ASN A 105 -7.88 25.12 -20.96
N PRO A 106 -6.83 25.52 -20.23
CA PRO A 106 -6.66 25.13 -18.81
C PRO A 106 -7.71 25.74 -17.85
N ASN A 107 -8.63 26.57 -18.33
CA ASN A 107 -9.70 27.14 -17.53
C ASN A 107 -11.06 26.43 -17.69
N GLN A 108 -11.12 25.40 -18.52
CA GLN A 108 -12.29 24.56 -18.73
C GLN A 108 -11.86 23.10 -18.91
N GLN A 109 -12.73 22.16 -18.64
CA GLN A 109 -12.48 20.76 -18.90
C GLN A 109 -12.73 20.43 -20.36
N ASP A 110 -11.69 20.02 -21.07
CA ASP A 110 -11.73 19.65 -22.48
C ASP A 110 -11.79 18.15 -22.69
N ILE A 111 -12.50 17.73 -23.74
CA ILE A 111 -12.60 16.31 -24.12
C ILE A 111 -11.44 15.84 -25.00
N GLY A 112 -10.40 16.66 -25.10
CA GLY A 112 -9.21 16.35 -25.91
C GLY A 112 -8.41 15.16 -25.34
N GLY A 113 -7.70 14.50 -26.26
CA GLY A 113 -6.89 13.33 -25.94
C GLY A 113 -6.43 12.61 -27.18
N PHE A 114 -6.30 11.30 -27.10
CA PHE A 114 -5.78 10.50 -28.23
C PHE A 114 -6.41 9.09 -28.25
N PRO A 115 -6.43 8.43 -29.45
CA PRO A 115 -6.84 7.04 -29.55
C PRO A 115 -5.93 6.13 -28.73
N ASN A 116 -6.52 5.32 -27.86
CA ASN A 116 -5.83 4.33 -27.04
C ASN A 116 -6.77 3.17 -26.74
N ALA A 117 -6.23 2.04 -26.27
CA ALA A 117 -7.01 0.90 -25.80
C ALA A 117 -7.59 1.14 -24.39
N ILE A 118 -8.27 2.27 -24.20
CA ILE A 118 -8.91 2.62 -22.95
C ILE A 118 -10.31 1.97 -22.87
N PRO A 119 -10.76 1.60 -21.65
CA PRO A 119 -12.05 0.98 -21.45
C PRO A 119 -13.20 1.74 -22.11
N TYR A 120 -14.05 0.94 -22.77
CA TYR A 120 -15.36 1.29 -23.29
C TYR A 120 -15.42 2.05 -24.61
N ASP A 121 -14.43 2.89 -24.97
CA ASP A 121 -14.51 3.72 -26.19
C ASP A 121 -13.23 3.79 -27.04
N ASN A 122 -12.14 3.22 -26.56
CA ASN A 122 -10.81 3.24 -27.21
C ASN A 122 -10.25 4.66 -27.39
N TYR A 123 -10.57 5.58 -26.48
CA TYR A 123 -10.05 6.93 -26.50
C TYR A 123 -9.67 7.38 -25.09
N ALA A 124 -8.50 7.98 -24.94
CA ALA A 124 -8.02 8.55 -23.68
C ALA A 124 -8.39 10.04 -23.65
N ASN A 125 -9.32 10.43 -22.77
CA ASN A 125 -9.70 11.81 -22.57
C ASN A 125 -8.88 12.38 -21.41
N GLU A 126 -7.83 13.12 -21.76
CA GLU A 126 -6.70 13.46 -20.85
C GLU A 126 -7.09 14.20 -19.56
N GLU A 127 -8.22 14.90 -19.53
CA GLU A 127 -8.65 15.69 -18.39
C GLU A 127 -9.70 15.00 -17.49
N TYR A 128 -9.94 13.70 -17.71
CA TYR A 128 -11.01 12.95 -17.03
C TYR A 128 -10.49 11.74 -16.21
N TRP A 129 -9.19 11.66 -15.97
CA TRP A 129 -8.57 10.51 -15.32
C TRP A 129 -8.65 10.53 -13.79
N GLY A 130 -8.90 11.68 -13.19
CA GLY A 130 -8.95 11.82 -11.75
C GLY A 130 -9.98 10.91 -11.07
N ILE A 131 -9.64 10.35 -9.91
CA ILE A 131 -10.63 9.73 -9.01
C ILE A 131 -11.40 10.78 -8.22
N VAL A 132 -10.92 12.01 -8.21
CA VAL A 132 -11.65 13.20 -7.79
C VAL A 132 -11.63 14.25 -8.91
N THR A 133 -12.57 15.19 -8.89
CA THR A 133 -12.58 16.32 -9.80
C THR A 133 -11.41 17.27 -9.52
N ARG A 134 -11.17 18.26 -10.41
CA ARG A 134 -10.24 19.36 -10.18
C ARG A 134 -10.45 20.04 -8.83
N ASP A 135 -11.69 20.23 -8.41
CA ASP A 135 -12.07 20.90 -7.16
C ASP A 135 -12.06 19.95 -5.94
N ARG A 136 -11.54 18.74 -6.11
CA ARG A 136 -11.42 17.68 -5.08
C ARG A 136 -12.76 17.05 -4.67
N GLU A 137 -13.80 17.17 -5.47
CA GLU A 137 -15.03 16.44 -5.24
C GLU A 137 -14.86 14.97 -5.63
N PRO A 138 -15.19 14.00 -4.75
CA PRO A 138 -15.03 12.58 -5.03
C PRO A 138 -15.90 12.12 -6.19
N LYS A 139 -15.32 11.41 -7.16
CA LYS A 139 -16.04 10.66 -8.18
C LYS A 139 -16.43 9.27 -7.66
N GLN A 140 -17.20 8.50 -8.43
CA GLN A 140 -17.58 7.14 -8.03
C GLN A 140 -16.37 6.22 -7.88
N SER A 141 -15.33 6.38 -8.70
CA SER A 141 -14.08 5.64 -8.60
C SER A 141 -13.32 5.89 -7.29
N TYR A 142 -13.44 7.07 -6.68
CA TYR A 142 -12.86 7.36 -5.36
C TYR A 142 -13.41 6.39 -4.28
N TYR A 143 -14.71 6.15 -4.28
CA TYR A 143 -15.33 5.26 -3.28
C TYR A 143 -14.92 3.81 -3.51
N VAL A 144 -14.80 3.38 -4.76
CA VAL A 144 -14.27 2.05 -5.11
C VAL A 144 -12.84 1.89 -4.60
N VAL A 145 -11.96 2.85 -4.86
CA VAL A 145 -10.58 2.82 -4.36
C VAL A 145 -10.54 2.77 -2.84
N LYS A 146 -11.34 3.60 -2.18
CA LYS A 146 -11.46 3.63 -0.72
C LYS A 146 -11.88 2.25 -0.17
N ASP A 147 -12.95 1.68 -0.70
CA ASP A 147 -13.50 0.40 -0.24
C ASP A 147 -12.50 -0.75 -0.47
N ILE A 148 -11.82 -0.77 -1.62
CA ILE A 148 -10.77 -1.76 -1.90
C ILE A 148 -9.61 -1.59 -0.94
N TYR A 149 -9.12 -0.38 -0.67
CA TYR A 149 -8.00 -0.15 0.25
C TYR A 149 -8.36 -0.45 1.70
N GLU A 150 -9.59 -0.20 2.12
CA GLU A 150 -10.09 -0.56 3.44
C GLU A 150 -10.28 -2.07 3.61
N SER A 151 -10.75 -2.76 2.57
CA SER A 151 -10.96 -4.21 2.58
C SER A 151 -9.67 -5.00 2.33
N THR A 152 -8.82 -4.47 1.47
CA THR A 152 -7.45 -4.95 1.24
C THR A 152 -6.54 -4.36 2.31
N SER A 153 -7.10 -3.90 3.46
CA SER A 153 -6.19 -3.50 4.51
C SER A 153 -5.07 -4.51 4.42
N LEU A 154 -3.90 -4.03 4.00
CA LEU A 154 -2.70 -4.83 4.12
C LEU A 154 -2.82 -5.39 5.52
N SER A 155 -3.24 -6.63 5.60
CA SER A 155 -2.83 -7.47 6.67
C SER A 155 -1.30 -7.51 6.54
N ILE A 156 -0.65 -6.49 6.99
CA ILE A 156 0.24 -6.74 8.11
C ILE A 156 -0.70 -7.52 8.97
N ASN A 157 -0.68 -8.89 8.81
CA ASN A 157 -1.38 -9.78 9.71
C ASN A 157 -1.40 -9.03 11.00
N ASP A 158 -2.59 -8.63 11.50
CA ASP A 158 -2.61 -7.81 12.70
C ASP A 158 -2.01 -8.70 13.78
N ASN A 159 -0.72 -8.90 13.67
CA ASN A 159 0.15 -9.60 14.61
C ASN A 159 0.22 -8.78 15.89
N ASN A 160 -0.43 -7.62 15.84
CA ASN A 160 -0.57 -6.72 16.95
C ASN A 160 -1.50 -7.42 17.96
N LEU A 161 -0.94 -7.74 19.10
CA LEU A 161 -1.67 -8.39 20.19
C LEU A 161 -2.63 -7.43 20.90
N HIS A 162 -2.69 -6.14 20.45
CA HIS A 162 -3.46 -5.06 21.07
C HIS A 162 -3.24 -4.96 22.58
N ILE A 163 -2.00 -5.19 23.03
CA ILE A 163 -1.60 -5.10 24.44
C ILE A 163 -1.18 -3.68 24.74
N SER A 164 -1.74 -3.09 25.79
CA SER A 164 -1.23 -1.83 26.35
C SER A 164 -0.37 -2.11 27.59
N ILE A 165 0.59 -1.21 27.83
CA ILE A 165 1.49 -1.30 29.00
C ILE A 165 1.40 -0.02 29.83
N TYR A 166 1.44 -0.14 31.16
CA TYR A 166 1.47 1.00 32.07
C TYR A 166 2.07 0.65 33.45
N PRO A 167 2.67 1.62 34.17
CA PRO A 167 3.04 2.94 33.68
C PRO A 167 4.17 2.86 32.65
N ASN A 168 4.22 3.82 31.76
CA ASN A 168 5.35 4.01 30.85
C ASN A 168 5.50 5.52 30.59
N PRO A 169 6.49 6.21 31.15
CA PRO A 169 7.70 5.70 31.83
C PRO A 169 7.45 4.99 33.17
N VAL A 170 8.33 4.02 33.49
CA VAL A 170 8.35 3.23 34.72
C VAL A 170 9.25 3.87 35.75
N SER A 171 8.78 3.96 36.98
CA SER A 171 9.53 4.50 38.12
C SER A 171 9.56 3.59 39.36
N ASP A 172 8.68 2.58 39.42
CA ASP A 172 8.51 1.67 40.54
C ASP A 172 9.01 0.24 40.26
N GLY A 173 9.65 0.05 39.12
CA GLY A 173 10.23 -1.24 38.70
C GLY A 173 9.25 -2.27 38.17
N PHE A 174 7.96 -1.92 38.01
CA PHE A 174 6.95 -2.83 37.44
C PHE A 174 6.16 -2.18 36.32
N ILE A 175 5.81 -2.99 35.30
CA ILE A 175 4.84 -2.63 34.30
C ILE A 175 3.68 -3.61 34.31
N ASN A 176 2.47 -3.10 34.13
CA ASN A 176 1.26 -3.90 33.99
C ASN A 176 0.90 -4.02 32.52
N LEU A 177 0.29 -5.16 32.17
CA LEU A 177 -0.18 -5.47 30.82
C LEU A 177 -1.71 -5.39 30.79
N VAL A 178 -2.26 -4.58 29.89
CA VAL A 178 -3.69 -4.66 29.56
C VAL A 178 -3.86 -5.70 28.47
N ASN A 179 -4.20 -6.92 28.89
CA ASN A 179 -4.38 -8.07 28.02
C ASN A 179 -5.84 -8.56 28.10
N HIS A 180 -6.64 -8.24 27.09
CA HIS A 180 -8.08 -8.57 27.07
C HIS A 180 -8.37 -10.05 26.74
N SER A 181 -7.38 -10.86 26.41
CA SER A 181 -7.60 -12.23 25.93
C SER A 181 -7.49 -13.30 27.01
N ASN A 182 -7.14 -12.98 28.26
CA ASN A 182 -6.86 -13.94 29.34
C ASN A 182 -5.87 -15.07 28.99
N GLU A 183 -5.05 -14.89 27.97
CA GLU A 183 -4.02 -15.85 27.55
C GLU A 183 -2.63 -15.30 27.88
N PRO A 184 -1.67 -16.17 28.28
CA PRO A 184 -0.35 -15.73 28.65
C PRO A 184 0.45 -15.21 27.46
N LEU A 185 1.42 -14.34 27.74
CA LEU A 185 2.35 -13.75 26.80
C LEU A 185 3.78 -14.21 27.10
N ASP A 186 4.56 -14.43 26.06
CA ASP A 186 6.01 -14.53 26.14
C ASP A 186 6.59 -13.11 25.95
N ILE A 187 7.53 -12.74 26.82
CA ILE A 187 8.04 -11.37 26.95
C ILE A 187 9.55 -11.39 26.80
N GLU A 188 10.06 -10.49 25.96
CA GLU A 188 11.47 -10.23 25.80
C GLU A 188 11.72 -8.71 25.83
N VAL A 189 12.71 -8.27 26.62
CA VAL A 189 13.15 -6.87 26.65
C VAL A 189 14.55 -6.80 26.05
N PHE A 190 14.77 -5.82 25.18
CA PHE A 190 16.04 -5.59 24.51
C PHE A 190 16.55 -4.17 24.80
N ASP A 191 17.84 -4.02 25.03
CA ASP A 191 18.49 -2.72 25.09
C ASP A 191 18.67 -2.11 23.68
N LEU A 192 19.19 -0.88 23.61
CA LEU A 192 19.38 -0.16 22.33
C LEU A 192 20.39 -0.83 21.38
N ASN A 193 21.21 -1.77 21.88
CA ASN A 193 22.14 -2.54 21.06
C ASN A 193 21.53 -3.86 20.57
N GLY A 194 20.25 -4.11 20.84
CA GLY A 194 19.54 -5.32 20.50
C GLY A 194 19.88 -6.53 21.38
N ARG A 195 20.59 -6.32 22.50
CA ARG A 195 20.88 -7.38 23.48
C ARG A 195 19.64 -7.64 24.33
N LYS A 196 19.24 -8.90 24.42
CA LYS A 196 18.14 -9.32 25.28
C LYS A 196 18.55 -9.24 26.75
N VAL A 197 17.83 -8.43 27.55
CA VAL A 197 18.11 -8.15 28.96
C VAL A 197 17.08 -8.79 29.90
N ILE A 198 15.85 -9.03 29.44
CA ILE A 198 14.82 -9.79 30.16
C ILE A 198 14.18 -10.79 29.20
N SER A 199 13.86 -12.00 29.70
CA SER A 199 13.05 -12.98 29.00
C SER A 199 12.17 -13.70 30.01
N GLN A 200 10.85 -13.60 29.85
CA GLN A 200 9.85 -14.27 30.71
C GLN A 200 8.81 -14.94 29.82
N LYS A 201 8.33 -16.11 30.26
CA LYS A 201 7.31 -16.88 29.55
C LYS A 201 6.04 -16.97 30.37
N SER A 202 4.92 -17.09 29.66
CA SER A 202 3.59 -17.30 30.28
C SER A 202 3.21 -16.21 31.29
N VAL A 203 3.44 -14.94 30.93
CA VAL A 203 3.10 -13.76 31.75
C VAL A 203 1.67 -13.34 31.46
N PHE A 204 0.87 -13.05 32.49
CA PHE A 204 -0.53 -12.64 32.35
C PHE A 204 -0.73 -11.13 32.56
N ASP A 205 -0.18 -10.57 33.65
CA ASP A 205 -0.62 -9.26 34.15
C ASP A 205 0.50 -8.23 34.33
N SER A 206 1.69 -8.63 34.76
CA SER A 206 2.77 -7.71 35.06
C SER A 206 4.17 -8.27 34.88
N ILE A 207 5.13 -7.37 34.71
CA ILE A 207 6.54 -7.70 34.47
C ILE A 207 7.38 -6.90 35.48
N ASP A 208 8.28 -7.59 36.17
CA ASP A 208 9.34 -6.98 36.99
C ASP A 208 10.48 -6.52 36.04
N VAL A 209 10.72 -5.22 36.05
CA VAL A 209 11.78 -4.55 35.28
C VAL A 209 12.75 -3.80 36.21
N SER A 210 12.69 -4.04 37.50
CA SER A 210 13.51 -3.37 38.52
C SER A 210 15.02 -3.58 38.36
N VAL A 211 15.41 -4.62 37.59
CA VAL A 211 16.80 -4.93 37.28
C VAL A 211 17.37 -4.04 36.16
N LEU A 212 16.51 -3.27 35.45
CA LEU A 212 16.93 -2.41 34.35
C LEU A 212 17.38 -1.04 34.90
N SER A 213 18.47 -0.53 34.35
CA SER A 213 18.90 0.84 34.57
C SER A 213 18.01 1.83 33.84
N GLU A 214 18.04 3.10 34.25
CA GLU A 214 17.37 4.18 33.55
C GLU A 214 17.75 4.17 32.05
N GLY A 215 16.75 4.29 31.20
CA GLY A 215 16.98 4.25 29.74
C GLY A 215 15.77 3.87 28.92
N ILE A 216 16.02 3.66 27.61
CA ILE A 216 15.03 3.26 26.61
C ILE A 216 15.30 1.81 26.21
N TYR A 217 14.24 1.02 26.17
CA TYR A 217 14.26 -0.39 25.80
C TYR A 217 13.18 -0.71 24.79
N SER A 218 13.34 -1.82 24.05
CA SER A 218 12.30 -2.42 23.24
C SER A 218 11.70 -3.61 23.95
N LEU A 219 10.40 -3.56 24.22
CA LEU A 219 9.64 -4.65 24.83
C LEU A 219 8.89 -5.40 23.74
N LYS A 220 9.26 -6.66 23.52
CA LYS A 220 8.56 -7.57 22.60
C LYS A 220 7.63 -8.46 23.40
N LEU A 221 6.37 -8.45 23.02
CA LEU A 221 5.29 -9.28 23.54
C LEU A 221 4.91 -10.29 22.45
N SER A 222 4.84 -11.57 22.74
CA SER A 222 4.53 -12.58 21.74
C SER A 222 3.58 -13.66 22.25
N ARG A 223 2.74 -14.19 21.34
CA ARG A 223 1.77 -15.26 21.59
C ARG A 223 1.36 -15.92 20.28
N HIS A 224 1.40 -17.26 20.23
CA HIS A 224 0.95 -18.07 19.08
C HIS A 224 1.53 -17.59 17.73
N GLY A 225 2.82 -17.23 17.71
CA GLY A 225 3.50 -16.76 16.50
C GLY A 225 3.23 -15.28 16.13
N ARG A 226 2.35 -14.59 16.86
CA ARG A 226 2.14 -13.14 16.75
C ARG A 226 3.05 -12.39 17.71
N SER A 227 3.41 -11.17 17.38
CA SER A 227 4.22 -10.34 18.28
C SER A 227 3.88 -8.86 18.13
N ASP A 228 4.03 -8.13 19.23
CA ASP A 228 3.92 -6.67 19.33
C ASP A 228 5.19 -6.11 19.95
N ILE A 229 5.65 -4.95 19.49
CA ILE A 229 6.84 -4.28 20.02
C ILE A 229 6.43 -2.91 20.58
N LYS A 230 6.76 -2.69 21.86
CA LYS A 230 6.50 -1.43 22.56
C LYS A 230 7.81 -0.77 22.95
N LYS A 231 7.85 0.55 22.92
CA LYS A 231 8.91 1.33 23.56
C LYS A 231 8.68 1.30 25.06
N LEU A 232 9.70 0.93 25.84
CA LEU A 232 9.72 0.95 27.28
C LEU A 232 10.73 2.00 27.77
N ILE A 233 10.32 2.84 28.70
CA ILE A 233 11.15 3.90 29.30
C ILE A 233 11.25 3.64 30.79
N ILE A 234 12.48 3.46 31.29
CA ILE A 234 12.80 3.32 32.74
C ILE A 234 13.35 4.66 33.22
N LYS A 235 12.83 5.16 34.37
CA LYS A 235 13.26 6.39 35.05
C LYS A 235 13.91 6.07 36.38
#